data_92ed3083b7d8c80e3a3aebb2c89c257a
#
_entry.id   92ed3083b7d8c80e3a3aebb2c89c257a
#
_cell.length_a   1.000
_cell.length_b   1.000
_cell.length_c   1.000
_cell.angle_alpha   90.00
_cell.angle_beta   90.00
_cell.angle_gamma   90.00
#
_symmetry.space_group_name_H-M   'P 1'
#
loop_
_entity.id
_entity.type
_entity.pdbx_description
1 polymer ?
#
loop_
_entity_poly.entity_id
_entity_poly.type
_entity_poly.pdbx_seq_one_letter_code
_entity_poly.pdbx_strand_id
1 'polypeptide(L)'
;MRTLVTTCCTIGFLLLMFVGCQNEVDIKTAQYAVNGQKVYVAHCQNCHGESGEGLGTLYPPLTDSNFLSANRQKLPCIIKYGTSGELEVAGKKFNNSMPASNLSNVDIAYVLTYINTKINKGKEIYPVEEVEKKLKNCQ
;
A
#
# COMPACT_ATOMS: atom_id res chain seq x y z
N MET A 1 44.82 33.60 8.90
CA MET A 1 44.33 32.30 9.36
C MET A 1 42.92 32.38 9.98
N ARG A 2 42.61 33.32 10.86
CA ARG A 2 41.24 33.41 11.49
C ARG A 2 40.11 33.66 10.48
N THR A 3 40.32 34.49 9.45
CA THR A 3 39.34 34.79 8.40
C THR A 3 39.05 33.59 7.47
N LEU A 4 40.03 32.77 7.19
CA LEU A 4 39.87 31.56 6.37
C LEU A 4 39.05 30.49 7.09
N VAL A 5 39.23 30.32 8.39
CA VAL A 5 38.49 29.36 9.21
C VAL A 5 37.02 29.79 9.35
N THR A 6 36.76 31.08 9.55
CA THR A 6 35.36 31.60 9.65
C THR A 6 34.64 31.44 8.31
N THR A 7 35.29 31.69 7.17
CA THR A 7 34.66 31.53 5.86
C THR A 7 34.35 30.06 5.55
N CYS A 8 35.24 29.14 5.93
CA CYS A 8 35.04 27.69 5.74
C CYS A 8 33.89 27.16 6.59
N CYS A 9 33.77 27.63 7.84
CA CYS A 9 32.63 27.26 8.74
C CYS A 9 31.29 27.78 8.24
N THR A 10 31.24 29.00 7.70
CA THR A 10 29.98 29.57 7.18
C THR A 10 29.53 28.87 5.90
N ILE A 11 30.44 28.50 5.01
CA ILE A 11 30.12 27.73 3.79
C ILE A 11 29.67 26.31 4.14
N GLY A 12 30.33 25.66 5.11
CA GLY A 12 29.95 24.33 5.59
C GLY A 12 28.57 24.34 6.24
N PHE A 13 28.22 25.36 7.03
CA PHE A 13 26.92 25.51 7.63
C PHE A 13 25.80 25.79 6.59
N LEU A 14 26.10 26.59 5.56
CA LEU A 14 25.15 26.83 4.46
C LEU A 14 24.87 25.56 3.65
N LEU A 15 25.88 24.72 3.39
CA LEU A 15 25.74 23.46 2.67
C LEU A 15 24.88 22.44 3.42
N LEU A 16 24.92 22.42 4.75
CA LEU A 16 24.10 21.54 5.58
C LEU A 16 22.60 21.88 5.53
N MET A 17 22.24 23.13 5.22
CA MET A 17 20.83 23.54 5.11
C MET A 17 20.16 23.08 3.81
N PHE A 18 20.90 22.64 2.80
CA PHE A 18 20.35 22.18 1.52
C PHE A 18 20.05 20.67 1.49
N VAL A 19 20.41 19.90 2.50
CA VAL A 19 20.20 18.43 2.54
C VAL A 19 18.78 18.05 2.99
N GLY A 20 17.93 19.02 3.37
CA GLY A 20 16.64 18.78 4.03
C GLY A 20 15.42 18.50 3.13
N CYS A 21 15.53 18.55 1.79
CA CYS A 21 14.35 18.51 0.91
C CYS A 21 14.35 17.32 -0.06
N GLN A 22 14.40 16.09 0.44
CA GLN A 22 14.41 14.92 -0.47
C GLN A 22 13.32 13.88 -0.25
N ASN A 23 12.16 14.20 0.35
CA ASN A 23 11.20 13.16 0.68
C ASN A 23 9.74 13.48 0.31
N GLU A 24 9.46 14.04 -0.86
CA GLU A 24 8.07 14.17 -1.34
C GLU A 24 7.40 12.81 -1.55
N VAL A 25 8.17 11.81 -2.00
CA VAL A 25 7.68 10.43 -2.17
C VAL A 25 7.29 9.81 -0.84
N ASP A 26 8.06 10.06 0.23
CA ASP A 26 7.75 9.53 1.56
C ASP A 26 6.50 10.17 2.17
N ILE A 27 6.29 11.47 1.97
CA ILE A 27 5.10 12.18 2.47
C ILE A 27 3.84 11.66 1.79
N LYS A 28 3.85 11.52 0.46
CA LYS A 28 2.71 10.98 -0.29
C LYS A 28 2.41 9.54 0.12
N THR A 29 3.43 8.70 0.26
CA THR A 29 3.29 7.32 0.71
C THR A 29 2.69 7.25 2.11
N ALA A 30 3.14 8.10 3.03
CA ALA A 30 2.60 8.17 4.38
C ALA A 30 1.13 8.61 4.39
N GLN A 31 0.75 9.62 3.60
CA GLN A 31 -0.63 10.06 3.47
C GLN A 31 -1.55 8.96 2.94
N TYR A 32 -1.11 8.26 1.87
CA TYR A 32 -1.84 7.13 1.32
C TYR A 32 -2.01 6.01 2.35
N ALA A 33 -0.94 5.66 3.06
CA ALA A 33 -0.96 4.60 4.05
C ALA A 33 -1.87 4.94 5.26
N VAL A 34 -1.86 6.18 5.76
CA VAL A 34 -2.72 6.61 6.87
C VAL A 34 -4.21 6.60 6.46
N ASN A 35 -4.53 7.09 5.27
CA ASN A 35 -5.91 7.01 4.78
C ASN A 35 -6.31 5.56 4.48
N GLY A 36 -5.39 4.77 3.92
CA GLY A 36 -5.58 3.35 3.67
C GLY A 36 -5.84 2.53 4.93
N GLN A 37 -5.20 2.89 6.05
CA GLN A 37 -5.50 2.26 7.34
C GLN A 37 -6.95 2.46 7.75
N LYS A 38 -7.49 3.66 7.57
CA LYS A 38 -8.91 3.94 7.90
C LYS A 38 -9.85 3.08 7.05
N VAL A 39 -9.57 2.97 5.74
CA VAL A 39 -10.34 2.12 4.82
C VAL A 39 -10.20 0.66 5.21
N TYR A 40 -8.98 0.20 5.55
CA TYR A 40 -8.71 -1.17 5.96
C TYR A 40 -9.51 -1.57 7.21
N VAL A 41 -9.46 -0.76 8.25
CA VAL A 41 -10.19 -1.00 9.51
C VAL A 41 -11.70 -1.08 9.26
N ALA A 42 -12.22 -0.20 8.41
CA ALA A 42 -13.66 -0.13 8.15
C ALA A 42 -14.20 -1.26 7.25
N HIS A 43 -13.38 -1.79 6.32
CA HIS A 43 -13.88 -2.65 5.24
C HIS A 43 -13.17 -4.00 5.08
N CYS A 44 -11.97 -4.17 5.64
CA CYS A 44 -11.13 -5.35 5.38
C CYS A 44 -10.82 -6.15 6.65
N GLN A 45 -10.56 -5.46 7.74
CA GLN A 45 -10.03 -6.02 8.99
C GLN A 45 -10.89 -7.14 9.56
N ASN A 46 -12.22 -7.03 9.50
CA ASN A 46 -13.13 -8.04 10.05
C ASN A 46 -12.93 -9.43 9.44
N CYS A 47 -12.51 -9.51 8.19
CA CYS A 47 -12.25 -10.77 7.50
C CYS A 47 -10.75 -11.11 7.46
N HIS A 48 -9.90 -10.12 7.16
CA HIS A 48 -8.49 -10.37 6.93
C HIS A 48 -7.60 -10.22 8.17
N GLY A 49 -8.17 -9.85 9.33
CA GLY A 49 -7.45 -9.66 10.58
C GLY A 49 -6.81 -8.27 10.70
N GLU A 50 -6.38 -7.91 11.90
CA GLU A 50 -5.80 -6.59 12.19
C GLU A 50 -4.47 -6.36 11.46
N SER A 51 -3.65 -7.40 11.38
CA SER A 51 -2.34 -7.39 10.72
C SER A 51 -2.36 -8.05 9.34
N GLY A 52 -3.54 -8.33 8.79
CA GLY A 52 -3.67 -9.02 7.51
C GLY A 52 -3.38 -10.53 7.58
N GLU A 53 -3.45 -11.12 8.76
CA GLU A 53 -3.13 -12.53 9.01
C GLU A 53 -4.16 -13.51 8.45
N GLY A 54 -5.34 -13.02 8.08
CA GLY A 54 -6.46 -13.87 7.64
C GLY A 54 -7.14 -14.63 8.78
N LEU A 55 -8.02 -15.56 8.45
CA LEU A 55 -8.73 -16.38 9.43
C LEU A 55 -8.78 -17.85 8.99
N GLY A 56 -7.79 -18.61 9.45
CA GLY A 56 -7.73 -20.07 9.25
C GLY A 56 -7.77 -20.49 7.78
N THR A 57 -8.83 -21.20 7.39
CA THR A 57 -9.13 -21.56 6.00
C THR A 57 -10.31 -20.75 5.41
N LEU A 58 -10.86 -19.81 6.19
CA LEU A 58 -12.01 -19.02 5.78
C LEU A 58 -11.59 -17.81 4.94
N TYR A 59 -10.61 -17.05 5.42
CA TYR A 59 -10.17 -15.83 4.77
C TYR A 59 -8.66 -15.83 4.58
N PRO A 60 -8.17 -15.56 3.34
CA PRO A 60 -6.75 -15.61 3.05
C PRO A 60 -5.98 -14.49 3.75
N PRO A 61 -4.71 -14.75 4.12
CA PRO A 61 -3.83 -13.71 4.61
C PRO A 61 -3.48 -12.71 3.51
N LEU A 62 -3.31 -11.46 3.91
CA LEU A 62 -2.78 -10.37 3.06
C LEU A 62 -1.29 -10.13 3.30
N THR A 63 -0.63 -11.04 4.02
CA THR A 63 0.80 -10.99 4.33
C THR A 63 1.67 -11.72 3.32
N ASP A 64 1.07 -12.40 2.33
CA ASP A 64 1.80 -13.06 1.24
C ASP A 64 2.18 -12.04 0.16
N SER A 65 3.38 -11.47 0.29
CA SER A 65 3.92 -10.49 -0.66
C SER A 65 4.10 -11.06 -2.07
N ASN A 66 4.34 -12.37 -2.21
CA ASN A 66 4.50 -13.02 -3.51
C ASN A 66 3.16 -13.07 -4.24
N PHE A 67 2.09 -13.48 -3.54
CA PHE A 67 0.74 -13.45 -4.10
C PHE A 67 0.33 -12.03 -4.51
N LEU A 68 0.53 -11.05 -3.63
CA LEU A 68 0.17 -9.66 -3.92
C LEU A 68 0.94 -9.09 -5.11
N SER A 69 2.23 -9.36 -5.20
CA SER A 69 3.07 -8.91 -6.31
C SER A 69 2.66 -9.54 -7.63
N ALA A 70 2.45 -10.86 -7.65
CA ALA A 70 2.03 -11.59 -8.83
C ALA A 70 0.65 -11.15 -9.34
N ASN A 71 -0.23 -10.74 -8.42
CA ASN A 71 -1.60 -10.32 -8.73
C ASN A 71 -1.80 -8.80 -8.71
N ARG A 72 -0.74 -7.98 -8.62
CA ARG A 72 -0.81 -6.52 -8.53
C ARG A 72 -1.81 -5.90 -9.51
N GLN A 73 -1.87 -6.41 -10.72
CA GLN A 73 -2.75 -5.92 -11.78
C GLN A 73 -4.23 -6.22 -11.53
N LYS A 74 -4.53 -7.29 -10.80
CA LYS A 74 -5.90 -7.78 -10.53
C LYS A 74 -6.45 -7.28 -9.19
N LEU A 75 -5.60 -6.89 -8.25
CA LEU A 75 -6.02 -6.49 -6.91
C LEU A 75 -7.09 -5.39 -6.90
N PRO A 76 -7.02 -4.33 -7.72
CA PRO A 76 -8.11 -3.35 -7.80
C PRO A 76 -9.45 -3.96 -8.18
N CYS A 77 -9.45 -4.90 -9.15
CA CYS A 77 -10.67 -5.59 -9.59
C CYS A 77 -11.24 -6.49 -8.48
N ILE A 78 -10.37 -7.23 -7.80
CA ILE A 78 -10.76 -8.09 -6.67
C ILE A 78 -11.45 -7.28 -5.58
N ILE A 79 -10.89 -6.11 -5.21
CA ILE A 79 -11.50 -5.24 -4.20
C ILE A 79 -12.82 -4.67 -4.71
N LYS A 80 -12.86 -4.18 -5.93
CA LYS A 80 -14.04 -3.49 -6.49
C LYS A 80 -15.21 -4.43 -6.70
N TYR A 81 -14.95 -5.57 -7.33
CA TYR A 81 -16.00 -6.48 -7.81
C TYR A 81 -16.10 -7.78 -7.01
N GLY A 82 -15.19 -7.95 -6.04
CA GLY A 82 -15.10 -9.20 -5.30
C GLY A 82 -14.43 -10.32 -6.10
N THR A 83 -14.42 -11.50 -5.52
CA THR A 83 -13.94 -12.72 -6.19
C THR A 83 -14.67 -13.93 -5.65
N SER A 84 -14.77 -14.98 -6.47
CA SER A 84 -15.37 -16.26 -6.11
C SER A 84 -14.56 -17.40 -6.73
N GLY A 85 -14.72 -18.59 -6.18
CA GLY A 85 -13.98 -19.78 -6.60
C GLY A 85 -12.70 -20.01 -5.79
N GLU A 86 -11.99 -21.07 -6.16
CA GLU A 86 -10.77 -21.46 -5.45
C GLU A 86 -9.64 -20.46 -5.69
N LEU A 87 -9.03 -20.03 -4.60
CA LEU A 87 -7.87 -19.16 -4.59
C LEU A 87 -6.76 -19.78 -3.74
N GLU A 88 -5.56 -19.88 -4.28
CA GLU A 88 -4.40 -20.34 -3.53
C GLU A 88 -3.55 -19.15 -3.05
N VAL A 89 -3.38 -19.02 -1.73
CA VAL A 89 -2.57 -17.99 -1.07
C VAL A 89 -1.72 -18.65 0.01
N ALA A 90 -0.43 -18.34 0.04
CA ALA A 90 0.51 -18.92 0.99
C ALA A 90 0.47 -20.46 1.04
N GLY A 91 0.28 -21.13 -0.11
CA GLY A 91 0.20 -22.57 -0.23
C GLY A 91 -1.07 -23.21 0.36
N LYS A 92 -2.11 -22.40 0.64
CA LYS A 92 -3.41 -22.87 1.13
C LYS A 92 -4.52 -22.49 0.15
N LYS A 93 -5.53 -23.35 0.07
CA LYS A 93 -6.70 -23.15 -0.78
C LYS A 93 -7.84 -22.51 0.01
N PHE A 94 -8.43 -21.48 -0.56
CA PHE A 94 -9.56 -20.74 -0.03
C PHE A 94 -10.71 -20.77 -1.04
N ASN A 95 -11.89 -21.15 -0.61
CA ASN A 95 -13.06 -21.31 -1.48
C ASN A 95 -14.19 -20.31 -1.15
N ASN A 96 -14.01 -19.46 -0.14
CA ASN A 96 -14.98 -18.46 0.23
C ASN A 96 -14.92 -17.26 -0.72
N SER A 97 -16.07 -16.74 -1.07
CA SER A 97 -16.16 -15.54 -1.89
C SER A 97 -15.79 -14.28 -1.08
N MET A 98 -15.07 -13.37 -1.71
CA MET A 98 -14.93 -12.01 -1.23
C MET A 98 -16.02 -11.15 -1.88
N PRO A 99 -16.87 -10.45 -1.11
CA PRO A 99 -17.92 -9.62 -1.69
C PRO A 99 -17.35 -8.39 -2.41
N ALA A 100 -18.11 -7.86 -3.37
CA ALA A 100 -17.82 -6.58 -4.00
C ALA A 100 -17.86 -5.44 -2.97
N SER A 101 -17.07 -4.40 -3.19
CA SER A 101 -17.05 -3.19 -2.35
C SER A 101 -17.55 -1.96 -3.10
N ASN A 102 -18.16 -1.02 -2.35
CA ASN A 102 -18.55 0.29 -2.88
C ASN A 102 -17.44 1.34 -2.76
N LEU A 103 -16.20 0.92 -2.53
CA LEU A 103 -15.05 1.82 -2.38
C LEU A 103 -14.83 2.64 -3.66
N SER A 104 -14.45 3.91 -3.48
CA SER A 104 -13.99 4.76 -4.57
C SER A 104 -12.62 4.30 -5.08
N ASN A 105 -12.24 4.73 -6.29
CA ASN A 105 -10.92 4.43 -6.84
C ASN A 105 -9.79 4.95 -5.94
N VAL A 106 -10.02 6.08 -5.28
CA VAL A 106 -9.09 6.68 -4.32
C VAL A 106 -8.95 5.80 -3.08
N ASP A 107 -10.06 5.29 -2.52
CA ASP A 107 -10.02 4.42 -1.34
C ASP A 107 -9.33 3.10 -1.66
N ILE A 108 -9.55 2.55 -2.86
CA ILE A 108 -8.85 1.33 -3.33
C ILE A 108 -7.34 1.59 -3.43
N ALA A 109 -6.93 2.74 -3.97
CA ALA A 109 -5.52 3.11 -4.04
C ALA A 109 -4.90 3.25 -2.64
N TYR A 110 -5.61 3.88 -1.71
CA TYR A 110 -5.19 4.05 -0.32
C TYR A 110 -5.03 2.71 0.40
N VAL A 111 -6.05 1.84 0.34
CA VAL A 111 -6.00 0.56 1.05
C VAL A 111 -4.96 -0.39 0.47
N LEU A 112 -4.79 -0.44 -0.84
CA LEU A 112 -3.72 -1.22 -1.48
C LEU A 112 -2.33 -0.70 -1.09
N THR A 113 -2.15 0.61 -0.99
CA THR A 113 -0.91 1.20 -0.50
C THR A 113 -0.66 0.83 0.96
N TYR A 114 -1.68 0.87 1.83
CA TYR A 114 -1.57 0.44 3.22
C TYR A 114 -1.15 -1.03 3.32
N ILE A 115 -1.84 -1.93 2.62
CA ILE A 115 -1.54 -3.35 2.60
C ILE A 115 -0.09 -3.58 2.13
N ASN A 116 0.31 -2.91 1.04
CA ASN A 116 1.66 -3.05 0.53
C ASN A 116 2.73 -2.52 1.50
N THR A 117 2.54 -1.31 2.05
CA THR A 117 3.60 -0.63 2.79
C THR A 117 3.63 -0.97 4.28
N LYS A 118 2.46 -1.14 4.91
CA LYS A 118 2.37 -1.37 6.36
C LYS A 118 2.29 -2.84 6.72
N ILE A 119 1.51 -3.63 5.99
CA ILE A 119 1.39 -5.07 6.23
C ILE A 119 2.60 -5.81 5.62
N ASN A 120 2.94 -5.53 4.36
CA ASN A 120 4.01 -6.24 3.64
C ASN A 120 5.37 -5.53 3.61
N LYS A 121 5.50 -4.36 4.26
CA LYS A 121 6.75 -3.58 4.33
C LYS A 121 7.34 -3.19 2.96
N GLY A 122 6.52 -3.16 1.92
CA GLY A 122 6.88 -2.67 0.60
C GLY A 122 7.05 -1.14 0.61
N LYS A 123 7.62 -0.60 -0.46
CA LYS A 123 7.90 0.84 -0.58
C LYS A 123 7.02 1.55 -1.59
N GLU A 124 6.36 0.80 -2.46
CA GLU A 124 5.61 1.36 -3.58
C GLU A 124 4.17 1.72 -3.19
N ILE A 125 3.71 2.85 -3.68
CA ILE A 125 2.30 3.21 -3.61
C ILE A 125 1.52 2.56 -4.77
N TYR A 126 0.19 2.52 -4.62
CA TYR A 126 -0.75 2.31 -5.73
C TYR A 126 -1.31 3.67 -6.14
N PRO A 127 -0.82 4.30 -7.23
CA PRO A 127 -1.37 5.57 -7.70
C PRO A 127 -2.84 5.42 -8.10
N VAL A 128 -3.65 6.45 -7.88
CA VAL A 128 -5.08 6.43 -8.24
C VAL A 128 -5.25 6.17 -9.73
N GLU A 129 -4.40 6.74 -10.55
CA GLU A 129 -4.40 6.61 -12.01
C GLU A 129 -4.13 5.15 -12.44
N GLU A 130 -3.27 4.44 -11.69
CA GLU A 130 -3.04 3.01 -11.91
C GLU A 130 -4.31 2.21 -11.60
N VAL A 131 -4.94 2.47 -10.47
CA VAL A 131 -6.19 1.82 -10.06
C VAL A 131 -7.30 2.06 -11.11
N GLU A 132 -7.49 3.30 -11.55
CA GLU A 132 -8.47 3.64 -12.57
C GLU A 132 -8.24 2.91 -13.89
N LYS A 133 -6.99 2.87 -14.33
CA LYS A 133 -6.61 2.14 -15.55
C LYS A 133 -6.91 0.63 -15.42
N LYS A 134 -6.65 0.04 -14.24
CA LYS A 134 -6.91 -1.40 -14.03
C LYS A 134 -8.41 -1.69 -13.98
N LEU A 135 -9.18 -0.86 -13.30
CA LEU A 135 -10.63 -1.03 -13.18
C LEU A 135 -11.37 -0.97 -14.53
N LYS A 136 -10.83 -0.26 -15.53
CA LYS A 136 -11.37 -0.26 -16.89
C LYS A 136 -11.24 -1.61 -17.61
N ASN A 137 -10.33 -2.46 -17.16
CA ASN A 137 -10.00 -3.73 -17.79
C ASN A 137 -10.36 -4.95 -16.92
N CYS A 138 -11.20 -4.76 -15.88
CA CYS A 138 -11.72 -5.88 -15.10
C CYS A 138 -12.71 -6.68 -15.97
N GLN A 139 -12.38 -7.96 -16.15
CA GLN A 139 -13.23 -8.96 -16.79
C GLN A 139 -13.60 -10.02 -15.79
#